data_4800451641e0817039459ef90c29ab74
#
_entry.id   4800451641e0817039459ef90c29ab74
#
_cell.length_a   1.000
_cell.length_b   1.000
_cell.length_c   1.000
_cell.angle_alpha   90.00
_cell.angle_beta   90.00
_cell.angle_gamma   90.00
#
_symmetry.space_group_name_H-M   'P 1'
#
loop_
_entity.id
_entity.type
_entity.pdbx_description
1 polymer ?
#
loop_
_entity_poly.entity_id
_entity_poly.type
_entity_poly.pdbx_seq_one_letter_code
_entity_poly.pdbx_strand_id
1 'polypeptide(L)'
;MNKRLLISSLILAALVAFSSCSQAVKPSDTTASEVTSASVSSDFSESAGETTSIAYDHTFNPHVISQMYVDKYGEQFKEDYFKYCDAILSGADSVECSKPLWMGLFQSISRVNLPIVSEYCYNSDEYFGAVGDGVYELKYSIPKDEYLKKVEEFKARVENLIERAVLADDSELEKALALYISESARIDYDYDAMGNVSFRSKEGYGISPYRAIMTDKGICQETAGCYAYLLLQVGIDAITCGALNKDSTEAHEWTIVKLDGKYYHCDPTYQCSEKFSVNYFGMNDAEREKQGDWDMPYNNIGDTNDLWARDYPALDDNRFEQFWTCYNCLLDREENKIFCYDNSGTEDANYFTLDV
;
A
#
# COMPACT_ATOMS: atom_id res chain seq x y z
N MET A 1 11.28 35.25 -24.11
CA MET A 1 10.10 34.40 -24.17
C MET A 1 10.31 33.26 -23.17
N ASN A 2 9.55 33.27 -22.10
CA ASN A 2 9.84 32.59 -20.83
C ASN A 2 9.56 31.08 -20.88
N LYS A 3 10.59 30.26 -20.64
CA LYS A 3 10.49 28.80 -20.44
C LYS A 3 9.83 28.39 -19.11
N ARG A 4 9.27 29.35 -18.37
CA ARG A 4 8.65 29.12 -17.05
C ARG A 4 7.17 28.68 -17.09
N LEU A 5 6.54 28.65 -18.26
CA LEU A 5 5.09 28.36 -18.42
C LEU A 5 4.75 26.92 -18.78
N LEU A 6 5.73 26.04 -18.98
CA LEU A 6 5.49 24.66 -19.44
C LEU A 6 5.50 23.60 -18.32
N ILE A 7 5.99 23.95 -17.12
CA ILE A 7 6.09 22.98 -16.03
C ILE A 7 4.80 22.97 -15.16
N SER A 8 4.10 24.08 -15.06
CA SER A 8 2.87 24.19 -14.24
C SER A 8 1.66 23.46 -14.86
N SER A 9 1.68 23.15 -16.15
CA SER A 9 0.53 22.50 -16.82
C SER A 9 0.54 20.97 -16.76
N LEU A 10 1.68 20.35 -16.43
CA LEU A 10 1.80 18.89 -16.36
C LEU A 10 1.41 18.33 -15.00
N ILE A 11 1.57 19.10 -13.93
CA ILE A 11 1.17 18.67 -12.57
C ILE A 11 -0.36 18.72 -12.40
N LEU A 12 -1.06 19.62 -13.09
CA LEU A 12 -2.51 19.75 -13.03
C LEU A 12 -3.25 18.65 -13.82
N ALA A 13 -2.62 18.05 -14.81
CA ALA A 13 -3.21 16.98 -15.61
C ALA A 13 -3.25 15.62 -14.87
N ALA A 14 -2.32 15.36 -13.97
CA ALA A 14 -2.30 14.14 -13.15
C ALA A 14 -3.44 14.14 -12.09
N LEU A 15 -3.86 15.32 -11.61
CA LEU A 15 -4.95 15.44 -10.63
C LEU A 15 -6.36 15.28 -11.23
N VAL A 16 -6.51 15.42 -12.54
CA VAL A 16 -7.82 15.31 -13.22
C VAL A 16 -8.15 13.88 -13.63
N ALA A 17 -7.15 13.00 -13.77
CA ALA A 17 -7.36 11.60 -14.15
C ALA A 17 -8.00 10.74 -13.02
N PHE A 18 -8.02 11.21 -11.78
CA PHE A 18 -8.53 10.45 -10.63
C PHE A 18 -10.05 10.59 -10.38
N SER A 19 -10.80 11.25 -11.25
CA SER A 19 -12.24 11.47 -11.02
C SER A 19 -13.14 10.30 -11.41
N SER A 20 -12.60 9.20 -11.90
CA SER A 20 -13.44 8.06 -12.31
C SER A 20 -12.90 6.74 -11.79
N CYS A 21 -12.92 6.55 -10.47
CA CYS A 21 -12.93 5.21 -9.91
C CYS A 21 -14.39 4.74 -9.94
N SER A 22 -14.80 3.99 -10.93
CA SER A 22 -16.17 3.51 -11.06
C SER A 22 -16.31 2.12 -10.47
N GLN A 23 -17.32 2.00 -9.67
CA GLN A 23 -18.10 0.84 -9.26
C GLN A 23 -17.35 -0.50 -9.10
N ALA A 24 -16.80 -0.73 -7.89
CA ALA A 24 -16.86 -2.07 -7.35
C ALA A 24 -18.34 -2.53 -7.38
N VAL A 25 -18.61 -3.70 -7.90
CA VAL A 25 -19.96 -4.27 -8.05
C VAL A 25 -20.64 -4.24 -6.69
N LYS A 26 -21.72 -3.48 -6.56
CA LYS A 26 -22.59 -3.57 -5.38
C LYS A 26 -23.01 -5.01 -5.21
N PRO A 27 -22.90 -5.61 -4.02
CA PRO A 27 -23.52 -6.90 -3.77
C PRO A 27 -25.01 -6.80 -4.07
N SER A 28 -25.53 -7.66 -4.92
CA SER A 28 -26.98 -7.80 -5.13
C SER A 28 -27.60 -8.24 -3.81
N ASP A 29 -28.65 -7.53 -3.38
CA ASP A 29 -29.51 -7.93 -2.27
C ASP A 29 -30.04 -9.35 -2.50
N THR A 30 -29.33 -10.33 -2.00
CA THR A 30 -29.83 -11.69 -1.88
C THR A 30 -30.34 -11.85 -0.46
N THR A 31 -31.64 -11.96 -0.33
CA THR A 31 -32.41 -12.22 0.90
C THR A 31 -31.72 -13.30 1.74
N ALA A 32 -31.41 -12.94 2.99
CA ALA A 32 -30.95 -13.88 4.00
C ALA A 32 -31.92 -15.03 4.21
N SER A 33 -31.51 -16.25 3.87
CA SER A 33 -32.10 -17.48 4.38
C SER A 33 -31.48 -17.75 5.75
N GLU A 34 -32.31 -17.81 6.77
CA GLU A 34 -31.95 -18.28 8.11
C GLU A 34 -31.35 -19.69 8.04
N VAL A 35 -30.03 -19.77 8.31
CA VAL A 35 -29.38 -21.06 8.55
C VAL A 35 -29.36 -21.31 10.05
N THR A 36 -30.16 -22.26 10.47
CA THR A 36 -30.21 -22.82 11.81
C THR A 36 -28.81 -23.34 12.20
N SER A 37 -28.28 -22.82 13.30
CA SER A 37 -27.04 -23.26 13.92
C SER A 37 -27.16 -24.69 14.44
N ALA A 38 -26.50 -25.64 13.78
CA ALA A 38 -26.20 -26.95 14.37
C ALA A 38 -24.91 -26.81 15.21
N SER A 39 -25.05 -27.01 16.51
CA SER A 39 -23.93 -27.10 17.44
C SER A 39 -23.14 -28.39 17.17
N VAL A 40 -21.96 -28.30 16.63
CA VAL A 40 -21.00 -29.41 16.61
C VAL A 40 -20.16 -29.31 17.86
N SER A 41 -20.35 -30.24 18.79
CA SER A 41 -19.46 -30.43 19.92
C SER A 41 -18.17 -31.07 19.44
N SER A 42 -17.07 -30.32 19.42
CA SER A 42 -15.73 -30.84 19.17
C SER A 42 -15.07 -31.21 20.49
N ASP A 43 -15.01 -32.51 20.78
CA ASP A 43 -14.00 -33.05 21.71
C ASP A 43 -12.65 -33.07 20.98
N PHE A 44 -11.89 -31.99 21.08
CA PHE A 44 -10.45 -32.01 20.82
C PHE A 44 -9.71 -32.21 22.14
N SER A 45 -9.09 -33.38 22.29
CA SER A 45 -8.18 -33.65 23.39
C SER A 45 -6.92 -32.83 23.21
N GLU A 46 -6.63 -31.99 24.21
CA GLU A 46 -5.37 -31.26 24.39
C GLU A 46 -4.15 -32.18 24.29
N SER A 47 -3.29 -31.91 23.33
CA SER A 47 -1.88 -32.18 23.39
C SER A 47 -1.19 -30.97 22.72
N ALA A 48 -1.30 -29.82 23.35
CA ALA A 48 -0.58 -28.63 22.91
C ALA A 48 0.79 -28.62 23.59
N GLY A 49 1.83 -28.90 22.82
CA GLY A 49 3.12 -28.30 23.12
C GLY A 49 2.98 -26.80 22.95
N GLU A 50 3.19 -26.02 24.01
CA GLU A 50 3.24 -24.57 23.94
C GLU A 50 4.44 -24.14 23.07
N THR A 51 4.22 -24.02 21.76
CA THR A 51 5.08 -23.20 20.91
C THR A 51 4.65 -21.77 21.17
N THR A 52 5.37 -21.05 22.03
CA THR A 52 5.16 -19.62 22.25
C THR A 52 5.63 -18.91 20.98
N SER A 53 4.69 -18.51 20.12
CA SER A 53 4.99 -17.59 19.04
C SER A 53 5.64 -16.33 19.64
N ILE A 54 6.84 -15.98 19.14
CA ILE A 54 7.56 -14.82 19.63
C ILE A 54 6.93 -13.59 18.99
N ALA A 55 6.39 -12.70 19.82
CA ALA A 55 5.83 -11.43 19.35
C ALA A 55 6.90 -10.64 18.57
N TYR A 56 6.52 -10.06 17.46
CA TYR A 56 7.37 -9.16 16.70
C TYR A 56 7.41 -7.80 17.40
N ASP A 57 8.58 -7.40 17.88
CA ASP A 57 8.82 -6.08 18.45
C ASP A 57 9.34 -5.17 17.34
N HIS A 58 8.42 -4.46 16.70
CA HIS A 58 8.74 -3.58 15.58
C HIS A 58 9.09 -2.18 16.08
N THR A 59 10.24 -1.69 15.66
CA THR A 59 10.61 -0.29 15.83
C THR A 59 10.40 0.45 14.51
N PHE A 60 9.66 1.54 14.54
CA PHE A 60 9.42 2.38 13.37
C PHE A 60 10.71 2.73 12.64
N ASN A 61 10.78 2.41 11.35
CA ASN A 61 11.91 2.74 10.50
C ASN A 61 11.65 4.08 9.76
N PRO A 62 12.36 5.17 10.08
CA PRO A 62 12.20 6.45 9.40
C PRO A 62 12.73 6.44 7.97
N HIS A 63 13.54 5.44 7.60
CA HIS A 63 14.33 5.40 6.38
C HIS A 63 13.88 4.24 5.49
N VAL A 64 12.68 4.34 4.94
CA VAL A 64 12.16 3.38 3.97
C VAL A 64 11.98 4.02 2.60
N ILE A 65 12.38 3.29 1.58
CA ILE A 65 12.24 3.68 0.18
C ILE A 65 12.30 2.44 -0.70
N SER A 66 11.47 2.38 -1.74
CA SER A 66 11.56 1.28 -2.70
C SER A 66 12.91 1.29 -3.43
N GLN A 67 13.48 0.10 -3.59
CA GLN A 67 14.75 -0.10 -4.31
C GLN A 67 14.67 0.39 -5.77
N MET A 68 13.48 0.36 -6.38
CA MET A 68 13.29 0.88 -7.73
C MET A 68 13.66 2.35 -7.88
N TYR A 69 13.40 3.18 -6.84
CA TYR A 69 13.84 4.58 -6.86
C TYR A 69 15.36 4.71 -6.76
N VAL A 70 15.98 3.87 -5.92
CA VAL A 70 17.43 3.86 -5.74
C VAL A 70 18.13 3.40 -7.03
N ASP A 71 17.61 2.38 -7.67
CA ASP A 71 18.12 1.85 -8.95
C ASP A 71 18.04 2.92 -10.06
N LYS A 72 16.99 3.73 -10.07
CA LYS A 72 16.79 4.79 -11.06
C LYS A 72 17.61 6.05 -10.79
N TYR A 73 17.62 6.53 -9.55
CA TYR A 73 18.17 7.84 -9.21
C TYR A 73 19.52 7.78 -8.50
N GLY A 74 19.92 6.60 -8.00
CA GLY A 74 21.21 6.34 -7.36
C GLY A 74 21.22 6.56 -5.85
N GLU A 75 22.32 6.15 -5.22
CA GLU A 75 22.51 6.21 -3.76
C GLU A 75 22.43 7.64 -3.20
N GLN A 76 22.91 8.64 -3.92
CA GLN A 76 22.82 10.04 -3.46
C GLN A 76 21.36 10.50 -3.33
N PHE A 77 20.48 10.04 -4.20
CA PHE A 77 19.03 10.29 -4.10
C PHE A 77 18.47 9.72 -2.80
N LYS A 78 18.83 8.49 -2.48
CA LYS A 78 18.41 7.81 -1.25
C LYS A 78 18.95 8.54 0.00
N GLU A 79 20.23 8.92 0.00
CA GLU A 79 20.81 9.66 1.11
C GLU A 79 20.10 10.99 1.36
N ASP A 80 19.81 11.75 0.32
CA ASP A 80 19.09 13.03 0.42
C ASP A 80 17.62 12.81 0.83
N TYR A 81 16.98 11.74 0.32
CA TYR A 81 15.64 11.37 0.75
C TYR A 81 15.58 11.03 2.24
N PHE A 82 16.56 10.31 2.77
CA PHE A 82 16.61 9.99 4.20
C PHE A 82 16.84 11.24 5.08
N LYS A 83 17.66 12.18 4.63
CA LYS A 83 17.77 13.51 5.29
C LYS A 83 16.41 14.24 5.27
N TYR A 84 15.69 14.16 4.16
CA TYR A 84 14.35 14.72 4.06
C TYR A 84 13.39 14.05 5.05
N CYS A 85 13.39 12.72 5.16
CA CYS A 85 12.59 12.01 6.15
C CYS A 85 12.90 12.45 7.58
N ASP A 86 14.18 12.56 7.96
CA ASP A 86 14.60 13.04 9.28
C ASP A 86 14.14 14.48 9.55
N ALA A 87 14.28 15.34 8.56
CA ALA A 87 13.82 16.73 8.66
C ALA A 87 12.29 16.82 8.86
N ILE A 88 11.53 16.06 8.08
CA ILE A 88 10.07 15.98 8.22
C ILE A 88 9.69 15.45 9.61
N LEU A 89 10.23 14.32 10.03
CA LEU A 89 9.85 13.68 11.29
C LEU A 89 10.26 14.50 12.53
N SER A 90 11.28 15.35 12.41
CA SER A 90 11.67 16.28 13.49
C SER A 90 10.95 17.63 13.43
N GLY A 91 10.13 17.87 12.41
CA GLY A 91 9.48 19.16 12.18
C GLY A 91 10.51 20.27 11.93
N ALA A 92 11.57 19.97 11.18
CA ALA A 92 12.59 20.96 10.82
C ALA A 92 12.02 22.03 9.88
N ASP A 93 12.58 23.24 9.93
CA ASP A 93 12.14 24.35 9.08
C ASP A 93 12.74 24.28 7.67
N SER A 94 13.77 23.44 7.47
CA SER A 94 14.44 23.28 6.18
C SER A 94 15.19 21.98 6.07
N VAL A 95 15.53 21.60 4.83
CA VAL A 95 16.37 20.45 4.51
C VAL A 95 17.34 20.79 3.39
N GLU A 96 18.53 20.20 3.43
CA GLU A 96 19.52 20.28 2.36
C GLU A 96 19.30 19.16 1.35
N CYS A 97 19.33 19.51 0.05
CA CYS A 97 19.18 18.56 -1.04
C CYS A 97 20.17 18.87 -2.17
N SER A 98 20.86 17.85 -2.64
CA SER A 98 21.92 17.98 -3.66
C SER A 98 21.38 18.45 -5.03
N LYS A 99 20.13 18.14 -5.34
CA LYS A 99 19.51 18.49 -6.62
C LYS A 99 18.10 19.04 -6.41
N PRO A 100 17.82 20.26 -6.92
CA PRO A 100 16.53 20.93 -6.75
C PRO A 100 15.32 20.11 -7.21
N LEU A 101 15.46 19.38 -8.32
CA LEU A 101 14.38 18.56 -8.87
C LEU A 101 13.94 17.42 -7.95
N TRP A 102 14.84 16.97 -7.05
CA TRP A 102 14.52 15.87 -6.15
C TRP A 102 13.51 16.24 -5.06
N MET A 103 13.42 17.52 -4.67
CA MET A 103 12.41 17.93 -3.69
C MET A 103 10.98 17.63 -4.15
N GLY A 104 10.67 17.82 -5.43
CA GLY A 104 9.37 17.44 -5.98
C GLY A 104 9.15 15.94 -6.00
N LEU A 105 10.21 15.18 -6.34
CA LEU A 105 10.18 13.74 -6.28
C LEU A 105 10.00 13.23 -4.84
N PHE A 106 10.72 13.77 -3.86
CA PHE A 106 10.61 13.42 -2.45
C PHE A 106 9.18 13.60 -1.94
N GLN A 107 8.55 14.71 -2.30
CA GLN A 107 7.17 14.93 -1.91
C GLN A 107 6.21 13.94 -2.57
N SER A 108 6.42 13.66 -3.85
CA SER A 108 5.59 12.68 -4.59
C SER A 108 5.72 11.27 -4.00
N ILE A 109 6.96 10.78 -3.85
CA ILE A 109 7.19 9.42 -3.34
C ILE A 109 6.81 9.28 -1.87
N SER A 110 6.86 10.37 -1.10
CA SER A 110 6.45 10.37 0.31
C SER A 110 4.98 10.07 0.51
N ARG A 111 4.15 10.17 -0.51
CA ARG A 111 2.76 9.69 -0.44
C ARG A 111 2.71 8.25 0.06
N VAL A 112 3.63 7.40 -0.38
CA VAL A 112 3.75 6.00 0.02
C VAL A 112 4.89 5.78 1.03
N ASN A 113 6.07 6.36 0.81
CA ASN A 113 7.27 6.05 1.60
C ASN A 113 7.38 6.84 2.92
N LEU A 114 6.56 7.88 3.10
CA LEU A 114 6.41 8.62 4.37
C LEU A 114 5.02 9.28 4.44
N PRO A 115 3.93 8.52 4.60
CA PRO A 115 2.56 8.96 4.37
C PRO A 115 2.11 10.22 5.14
N ILE A 116 2.68 10.49 6.31
CA ILE A 116 2.37 11.69 7.11
C ILE A 116 2.60 13.00 6.35
N VAL A 117 3.50 13.00 5.35
CA VAL A 117 3.77 14.16 4.48
C VAL A 117 2.51 14.58 3.74
N SER A 118 1.74 13.63 3.24
CA SER A 118 0.55 13.90 2.44
C SER A 118 -0.53 14.66 3.20
N GLU A 119 -0.57 14.57 4.53
CA GLU A 119 -1.58 15.25 5.33
C GLU A 119 -1.09 16.58 5.90
N TYR A 120 0.17 16.66 6.32
CA TYR A 120 0.66 17.81 7.06
C TYR A 120 1.70 18.65 6.34
N CYS A 121 2.29 18.16 5.26
CA CYS A 121 3.29 18.88 4.47
C CYS A 121 2.75 19.04 3.06
N TYR A 122 2.09 20.15 2.78
CA TYR A 122 1.48 20.36 1.47
C TYR A 122 2.39 21.12 0.52
N ASN A 123 2.21 20.85 -0.77
CA ASN A 123 2.94 21.46 -1.86
C ASN A 123 2.29 22.79 -2.24
N SER A 124 2.98 23.92 -2.03
CA SER A 124 2.66 25.16 -2.71
C SER A 124 3.81 25.52 -3.65
N ASP A 125 3.55 26.32 -4.68
CA ASP A 125 4.60 26.82 -5.58
C ASP A 125 5.76 27.53 -4.85
N GLU A 126 5.56 27.92 -3.60
CA GLU A 126 6.55 28.47 -2.69
C GLU A 126 7.47 27.43 -2.08
N TYR A 127 7.11 26.14 -2.14
CA TYR A 127 7.84 25.03 -1.51
C TYR A 127 9.18 24.71 -2.14
N PHE A 128 9.31 24.98 -3.42
CA PHE A 128 10.55 24.70 -4.17
C PHE A 128 11.50 25.88 -4.17
N GLY A 129 11.23 26.88 -3.33
CA GLY A 129 12.14 28.00 -3.11
C GLY A 129 13.36 27.53 -2.35
N ALA A 130 14.54 27.51 -3.00
CA ALA A 130 15.80 27.37 -2.28
C ALA A 130 15.99 28.62 -1.39
N VAL A 131 16.26 28.40 -0.11
CA VAL A 131 16.61 29.46 0.84
C VAL A 131 18.06 29.91 0.62
N GLY A 132 18.85 29.10 -0.14
CA GLY A 132 20.25 29.33 -0.53
C GLY A 132 20.93 27.96 -0.76
N ASP A 133 21.91 27.90 -1.63
CA ASP A 133 22.85 26.79 -1.89
C ASP A 133 22.34 25.35 -1.63
N GLY A 134 21.17 25.02 -2.12
CA GLY A 134 20.59 23.66 -1.97
C GLY A 134 19.81 23.41 -0.68
N VAL A 135 19.53 24.45 0.10
CA VAL A 135 18.67 24.38 1.29
C VAL A 135 17.25 24.76 0.91
N TYR A 136 16.28 23.92 1.26
CA TYR A 136 14.85 24.07 0.93
C TYR A 136 14.00 24.22 2.18
N GLU A 137 13.09 25.18 2.16
CA GLU A 137 12.13 25.43 3.24
C GLU A 137 11.10 24.30 3.31
N LEU A 138 10.78 23.85 4.53
CA LEU A 138 9.71 22.91 4.83
C LEU A 138 8.56 23.64 5.54
N LYS A 139 7.33 23.39 5.12
CA LYS A 139 6.13 24.01 5.69
C LYS A 139 5.13 22.95 6.14
N TYR A 140 4.46 23.24 7.23
CA TYR A 140 3.47 22.37 7.85
C TYR A 140 2.13 23.06 7.94
N SER A 141 1.04 22.30 7.78
CA SER A 141 -0.34 22.81 7.82
C SER A 141 -0.84 23.13 9.22
N ILE A 142 -0.13 22.65 10.25
CA ILE A 142 -0.47 22.82 11.67
C ILE A 142 0.76 23.30 12.47
N PRO A 143 0.56 23.87 13.68
CA PRO A 143 1.67 24.27 14.55
C PRO A 143 2.64 23.11 14.85
N LYS A 144 3.92 23.44 14.97
CA LYS A 144 5.00 22.45 15.15
C LYS A 144 4.80 21.50 16.32
N ASP A 145 4.35 22.00 17.47
CA ASP A 145 4.13 21.20 18.67
C ASP A 145 2.96 20.21 18.51
N GLU A 146 1.96 20.60 17.75
CA GLU A 146 0.85 19.73 17.36
C GLU A 146 1.30 18.71 16.33
N TYR A 147 2.07 19.15 15.33
CA TYR A 147 2.64 18.26 14.31
C TYR A 147 3.50 17.14 14.92
N LEU A 148 4.39 17.47 15.85
CA LEU A 148 5.24 16.47 16.50
C LEU A 148 4.42 15.42 17.29
N LYS A 149 3.28 15.78 17.85
CA LYS A 149 2.35 14.80 18.45
C LYS A 149 1.76 13.88 17.39
N LYS A 150 1.42 14.43 16.20
CA LYS A 150 0.94 13.62 15.07
C LYS A 150 1.99 12.67 14.53
N VAL A 151 3.26 13.06 14.55
CA VAL A 151 4.39 12.18 14.22
C VAL A 151 4.46 10.98 15.19
N GLU A 152 4.37 11.22 16.49
CA GLU A 152 4.41 10.13 17.47
C GLU A 152 3.16 9.23 17.41
N GLU A 153 1.97 9.80 17.21
CA GLU A 153 0.74 9.03 16.98
C GLU A 153 0.86 8.14 15.74
N PHE A 154 1.44 8.66 14.65
CA PHE A 154 1.65 7.93 13.42
C PHE A 154 2.65 6.77 13.59
N LYS A 155 3.80 7.02 14.21
CA LYS A 155 4.81 5.99 14.51
C LYS A 155 4.21 4.85 15.32
N ALA A 156 3.56 5.18 16.44
CA ALA A 156 2.93 4.19 17.31
C ALA A 156 1.83 3.39 16.58
N ARG A 157 1.10 4.03 15.66
CA ARG A 157 0.09 3.34 14.86
C ARG A 157 0.71 2.34 13.88
N VAL A 158 1.79 2.73 13.20
CA VAL A 158 2.52 1.85 12.27
C VAL A 158 3.11 0.65 13.00
N GLU A 159 3.79 0.88 14.15
CA GLU A 159 4.31 -0.18 15.02
C GLU A 159 3.20 -1.16 15.42
N ASN A 160 2.08 -0.65 15.94
CA ASN A 160 0.95 -1.49 16.35
C ASN A 160 0.34 -2.32 15.19
N LEU A 161 0.24 -1.75 13.98
CA LEU A 161 -0.29 -2.48 12.83
C LEU A 161 0.61 -3.66 12.45
N ILE A 162 1.92 -3.47 12.48
CA ILE A 162 2.91 -4.48 12.14
C ILE A 162 2.97 -5.56 13.23
N GLU A 163 3.10 -5.17 14.50
CA GLU A 163 3.18 -6.10 15.66
C GLU A 163 1.96 -7.02 15.77
N ARG A 164 0.79 -6.56 15.32
CA ARG A 164 -0.44 -7.36 15.33
C ARG A 164 -0.53 -8.36 14.18
N ALA A 165 0.19 -8.13 13.11
CA ALA A 165 0.12 -8.96 11.89
C ALA A 165 1.30 -9.93 11.78
N VAL A 166 2.51 -9.48 12.13
CA VAL A 166 3.78 -10.16 11.86
C VAL A 166 4.33 -10.82 13.12
N LEU A 167 4.97 -11.98 12.98
CA LEU A 167 5.74 -12.63 14.03
C LEU A 167 7.25 -12.49 13.78
N ALA A 168 8.06 -12.69 14.83
CA ALA A 168 9.49 -12.45 14.79
C ALA A 168 10.25 -13.39 13.84
N ASP A 169 9.75 -14.59 13.65
CA ASP A 169 10.31 -15.66 12.82
C ASP A 169 9.63 -15.80 11.45
N ASP A 170 8.65 -14.93 11.14
CA ASP A 170 8.01 -14.94 9.83
C ASP A 170 9.04 -14.73 8.70
N SER A 171 8.98 -15.56 7.67
CA SER A 171 9.70 -15.40 6.41
C SER A 171 9.21 -14.14 5.65
N GLU A 172 9.89 -13.78 4.57
CA GLU A 172 9.48 -12.66 3.72
C GLU A 172 8.05 -12.85 3.18
N LEU A 173 7.72 -14.06 2.71
CA LEU A 173 6.39 -14.40 2.22
C LEU A 173 5.34 -14.34 3.33
N GLU A 174 5.62 -14.88 4.50
CA GLU A 174 4.69 -14.85 5.64
C GLU A 174 4.40 -13.43 6.09
N LYS A 175 5.42 -12.57 6.19
CA LYS A 175 5.24 -11.14 6.49
C LYS A 175 4.35 -10.45 5.45
N ALA A 176 4.65 -10.66 4.16
CA ALA A 176 3.87 -10.05 3.09
C ALA A 176 2.42 -10.52 3.10
N LEU A 177 2.18 -11.81 3.28
CA LEU A 177 0.84 -12.39 3.32
C LEU A 177 0.07 -11.96 4.58
N ALA A 178 0.73 -11.97 5.73
CA ALA A 178 0.12 -11.53 7.00
C ALA A 178 -0.31 -10.07 6.96
N LEU A 179 0.52 -9.19 6.41
CA LEU A 179 0.17 -7.78 6.21
C LEU A 179 -0.96 -7.63 5.18
N TYR A 180 -0.93 -8.40 4.08
CA TYR A 180 -2.00 -8.40 3.08
C TYR A 180 -3.37 -8.76 3.68
N ILE A 181 -3.43 -9.86 4.44
CA ILE A 181 -4.64 -10.33 5.11
C ILE A 181 -5.09 -9.30 6.17
N SER A 182 -4.15 -8.78 6.96
CA SER A 182 -4.44 -7.76 7.97
C SER A 182 -5.04 -6.49 7.37
N GLU A 183 -4.46 -5.99 6.28
CA GLU A 183 -4.96 -4.80 5.57
C GLU A 183 -6.37 -5.03 5.00
N SER A 184 -6.57 -6.15 4.32
CA SER A 184 -7.86 -6.52 3.74
C SER A 184 -8.96 -6.67 4.80
N ALA A 185 -8.60 -7.23 5.97
CA ALA A 185 -9.56 -7.42 7.07
C ALA A 185 -9.88 -6.12 7.82
N ARG A 186 -8.93 -5.19 7.85
CA ARG A 186 -8.99 -3.95 8.63
C ARG A 186 -9.64 -2.80 7.88
N ILE A 187 -9.26 -2.60 6.62
CA ILE A 187 -9.69 -1.44 5.85
C ILE A 187 -11.12 -1.66 5.32
N ASP A 188 -12.00 -0.74 5.64
CA ASP A 188 -13.31 -0.62 5.00
C ASP A 188 -13.21 0.29 3.78
N TYR A 189 -13.72 -0.17 2.63
CA TYR A 189 -13.72 0.63 1.41
C TYR A 189 -14.66 1.83 1.53
N ASP A 190 -14.14 3.03 1.27
CA ASP A 190 -14.84 4.30 1.47
C ASP A 190 -15.48 4.80 0.17
N TYR A 191 -16.71 4.36 -0.11
CA TYR A 191 -17.46 4.76 -1.30
C TYR A 191 -17.79 6.26 -1.33
N ASP A 192 -17.83 6.94 -0.19
CA ASP A 192 -18.10 8.40 -0.12
C ASP A 192 -16.88 9.22 -0.58
N ALA A 193 -15.68 8.64 -0.40
CA ALA A 193 -14.42 9.23 -0.86
C ALA A 193 -14.17 8.99 -2.35
N MET A 194 -14.73 7.91 -2.91
CA MET A 194 -14.50 7.51 -4.30
C MET A 194 -14.96 8.61 -5.27
N GLY A 195 -14.06 9.05 -6.15
CA GLY A 195 -14.35 10.10 -7.14
C GLY A 195 -14.49 11.51 -6.57
N ASN A 196 -14.28 11.69 -5.27
CA ASN A 196 -14.42 12.99 -4.60
C ASN A 196 -13.04 13.57 -4.22
N VAL A 197 -12.42 14.31 -5.13
CA VAL A 197 -11.10 14.95 -4.92
C VAL A 197 -11.05 15.94 -3.76
N SER A 198 -12.20 16.43 -3.30
CA SER A 198 -12.32 17.36 -2.17
C SER A 198 -12.72 16.66 -0.88
N PHE A 199 -12.70 15.32 -0.87
CA PHE A 199 -13.09 14.55 0.30
C PHE A 199 -12.23 14.88 1.52
N ARG A 200 -12.92 15.00 2.66
CA ARG A 200 -12.31 15.03 4.00
C ARG A 200 -13.07 14.10 4.93
N SER A 201 -12.33 13.28 5.66
CA SER A 201 -12.92 12.41 6.68
C SER A 201 -13.50 13.23 7.85
N LYS A 202 -14.15 12.55 8.80
CA LYS A 202 -14.63 13.21 10.05
C LYS A 202 -13.49 13.79 10.87
N GLU A 203 -12.32 13.16 10.80
CA GLU A 203 -11.08 13.59 11.46
C GLU A 203 -10.38 14.73 10.69
N GLY A 204 -10.89 15.09 9.49
CA GLY A 204 -10.36 16.13 8.63
C GLY A 204 -9.29 15.67 7.64
N TYR A 205 -8.97 14.38 7.57
CA TYR A 205 -7.94 13.84 6.67
C TYR A 205 -8.41 13.80 5.22
N GLY A 206 -7.51 14.17 4.30
CA GLY A 206 -7.68 13.98 2.87
C GLY A 206 -7.44 12.54 2.42
N ILE A 207 -7.67 12.28 1.13
CA ILE A 207 -7.39 10.99 0.52
C ILE A 207 -5.86 10.79 0.48
N SER A 208 -5.37 9.84 1.26
CA SER A 208 -3.94 9.48 1.32
C SER A 208 -3.73 8.15 2.07
N PRO A 209 -2.62 7.44 1.85
CA PRO A 209 -2.27 6.27 2.66
C PRO A 209 -2.21 6.57 4.17
N TYR A 210 -1.85 7.81 4.56
CA TYR A 210 -1.91 8.25 5.95
C TYR A 210 -3.34 8.09 6.55
N ARG A 211 -4.37 8.48 5.80
CA ARG A 211 -5.76 8.29 6.25
C ARG A 211 -6.10 6.82 6.45
N ALA A 212 -5.74 5.94 5.51
CA ALA A 212 -5.99 4.50 5.63
C ALA A 212 -5.27 3.88 6.85
N ILE A 213 -4.04 4.34 7.16
CA ILE A 213 -3.30 3.92 8.35
C ILE A 213 -4.01 4.38 9.63
N MET A 214 -4.48 5.61 9.68
CA MET A 214 -5.00 6.22 10.92
C MET A 214 -6.48 5.93 11.19
N THR A 215 -7.28 5.63 10.14
CA THR A 215 -8.75 5.54 10.28
C THR A 215 -9.36 4.20 9.89
N ASP A 216 -8.58 3.27 9.36
CA ASP A 216 -9.04 1.97 8.85
C ASP A 216 -10.09 2.10 7.72
N LYS A 217 -10.01 3.21 6.95
CA LYS A 217 -10.85 3.48 5.79
C LYS A 217 -10.02 3.98 4.63
N GLY A 218 -10.34 3.54 3.41
CA GLY A 218 -9.63 4.00 2.23
C GLY A 218 -10.30 3.59 0.93
N ILE A 219 -9.82 4.19 -0.16
CA ILE A 219 -10.07 3.75 -1.53
C ILE A 219 -8.82 3.03 -2.06
N CYS A 220 -8.83 2.57 -3.30
CA CYS A 220 -7.75 1.76 -3.87
C CYS A 220 -6.34 2.35 -3.67
N GLN A 221 -6.13 3.62 -4.01
CA GLN A 221 -4.82 4.28 -3.86
C GLN A 221 -4.34 4.39 -2.41
N GLU A 222 -5.25 4.44 -1.45
CA GLU A 222 -4.93 4.53 -0.04
C GLU A 222 -4.58 3.16 0.54
N THR A 223 -5.35 2.14 0.15
CA THR A 223 -5.11 0.75 0.54
C THR A 223 -3.80 0.24 -0.07
N ALA A 224 -3.57 0.47 -1.36
CA ALA A 224 -2.33 0.12 -2.04
C ALA A 224 -1.11 0.79 -1.38
N GLY A 225 -1.18 2.09 -1.14
CA GLY A 225 -0.08 2.84 -0.52
C GLY A 225 0.15 2.45 0.94
N CYS A 226 -0.90 2.14 1.69
CA CYS A 226 -0.79 1.64 3.07
C CYS A 226 -0.05 0.29 3.09
N TYR A 227 -0.47 -0.65 2.27
CA TYR A 227 0.16 -1.97 2.17
C TYR A 227 1.64 -1.86 1.74
N ALA A 228 1.93 -1.09 0.69
CA ALA A 228 3.31 -0.85 0.25
C ALA A 228 4.17 -0.26 1.37
N TYR A 229 3.67 0.72 2.12
CA TYR A 229 4.38 1.33 3.22
C TYR A 229 4.69 0.36 4.37
N LEU A 230 3.72 -0.46 4.77
CA LEU A 230 3.93 -1.46 5.82
C LEU A 230 4.93 -2.55 5.40
N LEU A 231 4.93 -2.95 4.13
CA LEU A 231 5.94 -3.84 3.56
C LEU A 231 7.34 -3.24 3.65
N LEU A 232 7.50 -1.98 3.24
CA LEU A 232 8.78 -1.27 3.35
C LEU A 232 9.27 -1.18 4.80
N GLN A 233 8.37 -1.00 5.76
CA GLN A 233 8.72 -0.97 7.19
C GLN A 233 9.30 -2.30 7.70
N VAL A 234 8.88 -3.43 7.14
CA VAL A 234 9.40 -4.76 7.50
C VAL A 234 10.51 -5.25 6.55
N GLY A 235 11.03 -4.36 5.70
CA GLY A 235 12.18 -4.64 4.83
C GLY A 235 11.84 -5.33 3.49
N ILE A 236 10.58 -5.39 3.11
CA ILE A 236 10.12 -5.94 1.84
C ILE A 236 9.94 -4.81 0.84
N ASP A 237 10.63 -4.90 -0.31
CA ASP A 237 10.56 -3.88 -1.35
C ASP A 237 9.18 -3.87 -2.01
N ALA A 238 8.57 -2.70 -2.03
CA ALA A 238 7.23 -2.51 -2.59
C ALA A 238 7.05 -1.10 -3.15
N ILE A 239 6.16 -0.99 -4.13
CA ILE A 239 5.79 0.28 -4.75
C ILE A 239 4.33 0.20 -5.22
N THR A 240 3.64 1.34 -5.31
CA THR A 240 2.31 1.37 -5.91
C THR A 240 2.38 1.54 -7.42
N CYS A 241 1.44 0.96 -8.12
CA CYS A 241 1.20 1.22 -9.53
C CYS A 241 -0.29 1.27 -9.83
N GLY A 242 -0.63 1.81 -10.97
CA GLY A 242 -2.01 1.89 -11.37
C GLY A 242 -2.19 1.86 -12.88
N ALA A 243 -3.41 1.60 -13.31
CA ALA A 243 -3.81 1.59 -14.71
C ALA A 243 -5.21 2.14 -14.91
N LEU A 244 -5.49 2.46 -16.14
CA LEU A 244 -6.85 2.58 -16.66
C LEU A 244 -7.27 1.23 -17.22
N ASN A 245 -8.56 0.90 -17.15
CA ASN A 245 -9.09 -0.21 -17.92
C ASN A 245 -9.08 0.13 -19.42
N LYS A 246 -9.19 -0.88 -20.26
CA LYS A 246 -9.02 -0.73 -21.72
C LYS A 246 -10.01 0.24 -22.38
N ASP A 247 -11.15 0.48 -21.79
CA ASP A 247 -12.12 1.49 -22.26
C ASP A 247 -11.93 2.87 -21.59
N SER A 248 -10.95 3.02 -20.71
CA SER A 248 -10.61 4.24 -19.98
C SER A 248 -11.75 4.82 -19.13
N THR A 249 -12.67 3.98 -18.69
CA THR A 249 -13.79 4.38 -17.81
C THR A 249 -13.47 4.22 -16.34
N GLU A 250 -12.42 3.45 -16.01
CA GLU A 250 -12.04 3.12 -14.66
C GLU A 250 -10.53 3.25 -14.46
N ALA A 251 -10.14 3.87 -13.36
CA ALA A 251 -8.76 3.91 -12.89
C ALA A 251 -8.65 3.14 -11.57
N HIS A 252 -7.57 2.38 -11.43
CA HIS A 252 -7.31 1.61 -10.23
C HIS A 252 -5.83 1.64 -9.86
N GLU A 253 -5.53 1.53 -8.58
CA GLU A 253 -4.18 1.50 -8.03
C GLU A 253 -4.02 0.30 -7.10
N TRP A 254 -2.88 -0.40 -7.20
CA TRP A 254 -2.51 -1.55 -6.40
C TRP A 254 -1.01 -1.56 -6.09
N THR A 255 -0.52 -2.59 -5.41
CA THR A 255 0.87 -2.70 -4.99
C THR A 255 1.63 -3.70 -5.84
N ILE A 256 2.88 -3.40 -6.16
CA ILE A 256 3.87 -4.36 -6.64
C ILE A 256 4.83 -4.66 -5.51
N VAL A 257 5.04 -5.93 -5.26
CA VAL A 257 5.83 -6.45 -4.14
C VAL A 257 6.96 -7.32 -4.67
N LYS A 258 8.15 -7.18 -4.12
CA LYS A 258 9.29 -8.04 -4.44
C LYS A 258 9.42 -9.13 -3.40
N LEU A 259 9.30 -10.39 -3.83
CA LEU A 259 9.46 -11.57 -2.99
C LEU A 259 10.50 -12.51 -3.62
N ASP A 260 11.51 -12.89 -2.86
CA ASP A 260 12.62 -13.73 -3.34
C ASP A 260 13.25 -13.23 -4.66
N GLY A 261 13.39 -11.91 -4.78
CA GLY A 261 14.03 -11.26 -5.92
C GLY A 261 13.14 -11.09 -7.15
N LYS A 262 11.87 -11.50 -7.14
CA LYS A 262 10.90 -11.33 -8.22
C LYS A 262 9.75 -10.42 -7.80
N TYR A 263 9.15 -9.74 -8.77
CA TYR A 263 8.06 -8.82 -8.52
C TYR A 263 6.70 -9.45 -8.86
N TYR A 264 5.69 -9.12 -8.06
CA TYR A 264 4.32 -9.62 -8.16
C TYR A 264 3.32 -8.51 -7.91
N HIS A 265 2.16 -8.58 -8.56
CA HIS A 265 1.02 -7.74 -8.22
C HIS A 265 0.30 -8.26 -6.99
N CYS A 266 0.02 -7.36 -6.06
CA CYS A 266 -0.78 -7.64 -4.87
C CYS A 266 -1.83 -6.53 -4.72
N ASP A 267 -3.10 -6.90 -4.65
CA ASP A 267 -4.20 -5.94 -4.58
C ASP A 267 -5.11 -6.21 -3.39
N PRO A 268 -4.79 -5.68 -2.22
CA PRO A 268 -5.62 -5.87 -1.03
C PRO A 268 -6.98 -5.16 -1.12
N THR A 269 -7.16 -4.22 -2.06
CA THR A 269 -8.39 -3.43 -2.18
C THR A 269 -9.61 -4.29 -2.48
N TYR A 270 -9.49 -5.22 -3.42
CA TYR A 270 -10.60 -6.12 -3.77
C TYR A 270 -10.96 -7.08 -2.63
N GLN A 271 -10.05 -7.26 -1.67
CA GLN A 271 -10.25 -8.10 -0.50
C GLN A 271 -10.90 -7.38 0.69
N CYS A 272 -11.03 -6.06 0.66
CA CYS A 272 -11.65 -5.29 1.75
C CYS A 272 -13.11 -5.70 2.01
N SER A 273 -13.81 -6.25 1.01
CA SER A 273 -15.16 -6.78 1.13
C SER A 273 -15.21 -8.30 1.34
N GLU A 274 -14.14 -9.01 0.98
CA GLU A 274 -14.03 -10.49 1.04
C GLU A 274 -12.88 -10.90 1.96
N LYS A 275 -13.00 -10.54 3.23
CA LYS A 275 -11.96 -10.73 4.25
C LYS A 275 -11.41 -12.16 4.24
N PHE A 276 -10.08 -12.28 4.35
CA PHE A 276 -9.30 -13.54 4.34
C PHE A 276 -9.13 -14.23 2.98
N SER A 277 -9.54 -13.62 1.89
CA SER A 277 -9.23 -14.10 0.55
C SER A 277 -7.83 -13.67 0.12
N VAL A 278 -7.18 -14.43 -0.75
CA VAL A 278 -5.83 -14.14 -1.28
C VAL A 278 -5.75 -14.24 -2.80
N ASN A 279 -6.89 -14.26 -3.48
CA ASN A 279 -6.95 -14.42 -4.94
C ASN A 279 -6.34 -13.25 -5.73
N TYR A 280 -6.07 -12.12 -5.08
CA TYR A 280 -5.36 -10.98 -5.67
C TYR A 280 -3.95 -10.81 -5.10
N PHE A 281 -3.37 -11.85 -4.50
CA PHE A 281 -2.00 -11.86 -4.01
C PHE A 281 -1.07 -12.58 -4.97
N GLY A 282 0.10 -12.01 -5.24
CA GLY A 282 1.16 -12.66 -5.99
C GLY A 282 0.83 -12.90 -7.47
N MET A 283 -0.01 -12.08 -8.09
CA MET A 283 -0.37 -12.20 -9.51
C MET A 283 0.79 -11.81 -10.42
N ASN A 284 0.89 -12.49 -11.55
CA ASN A 284 1.69 -12.05 -12.69
C ASN A 284 0.92 -11.07 -13.60
N ASP A 285 1.58 -10.55 -14.64
CA ASP A 285 0.97 -9.62 -15.59
C ASP A 285 -0.29 -10.20 -16.24
N ALA A 286 -0.25 -11.47 -16.67
CA ALA A 286 -1.36 -12.10 -17.37
C ALA A 286 -2.59 -12.30 -16.46
N GLU A 287 -2.38 -12.69 -15.21
CA GLU A 287 -3.46 -12.82 -14.25
C GLU A 287 -4.00 -11.43 -13.85
N ARG A 288 -3.12 -10.45 -13.65
CA ARG A 288 -3.57 -9.08 -13.34
C ARG A 288 -4.42 -8.49 -14.47
N GLU A 289 -4.00 -8.65 -15.73
CA GLU A 289 -4.77 -8.20 -16.90
C GLU A 289 -6.15 -8.88 -16.94
N LYS A 290 -6.22 -10.17 -16.69
CA LYS A 290 -7.46 -10.95 -16.68
C LYS A 290 -8.42 -10.50 -15.58
N GLN A 291 -7.90 -10.15 -14.39
CA GLN A 291 -8.69 -9.77 -13.23
C GLN A 291 -9.33 -8.36 -13.33
N GLY A 292 -9.02 -7.57 -14.31
CA GLY A 292 -9.57 -6.22 -14.38
C GLY A 292 -9.59 -5.61 -15.78
N ASP A 293 -9.19 -6.38 -16.80
CA ASP A 293 -9.10 -5.89 -18.19
C ASP A 293 -8.27 -4.60 -18.31
N TRP A 294 -7.17 -4.54 -17.54
CA TRP A 294 -6.33 -3.36 -17.42
C TRP A 294 -5.50 -3.12 -18.68
N ASP A 295 -5.24 -1.84 -18.97
CA ASP A 295 -4.36 -1.44 -20.06
C ASP A 295 -2.89 -1.64 -19.64
N MET A 296 -2.20 -2.55 -20.32
CA MET A 296 -0.83 -2.96 -20.02
C MET A 296 0.13 -2.50 -21.12
N PRO A 297 1.33 -2.01 -20.83
CA PRO A 297 1.93 -1.82 -19.52
C PRO A 297 1.30 -0.64 -18.77
N TYR A 298 1.28 -0.73 -17.46
CA TYR A 298 0.64 0.24 -16.58
C TYR A 298 1.16 1.65 -16.81
N ASN A 299 0.24 2.60 -16.73
CA ASN A 299 0.64 3.99 -16.52
C ASN A 299 1.00 4.16 -15.04
N ASN A 300 2.10 4.80 -14.77
CA ASN A 300 2.42 5.16 -13.41
C ASN A 300 1.48 6.27 -12.95
N ILE A 301 0.44 5.90 -12.22
CA ILE A 301 -0.44 6.82 -11.50
C ILE A 301 -0.17 6.81 -9.99
N GLY A 302 0.77 6.00 -9.54
CA GLY A 302 1.17 5.93 -8.14
C GLY A 302 2.13 7.04 -7.74
N ASP A 303 3.38 6.69 -7.56
CA ASP A 303 4.37 7.55 -6.91
C ASP A 303 4.96 8.61 -7.83
N THR A 304 5.42 8.25 -9.03
CA THR A 304 5.92 9.20 -10.02
C THR A 304 5.65 8.75 -11.44
N ASN A 305 5.29 9.70 -12.31
CA ASN A 305 5.10 9.44 -13.74
C ASN A 305 6.38 9.01 -14.47
N ASP A 306 7.55 9.16 -13.86
CA ASP A 306 8.83 8.85 -14.46
C ASP A 306 9.28 7.41 -14.22
N LEU A 307 8.79 6.76 -13.16
CA LEU A 307 9.30 5.46 -12.75
C LEU A 307 8.79 4.33 -13.63
N TRP A 308 7.53 4.39 -14.01
CA TRP A 308 6.86 3.27 -14.64
C TRP A 308 6.86 3.28 -16.14
N ALA A 309 6.78 4.44 -16.69
CA ALA A 309 6.34 4.67 -18.05
C ALA A 309 6.89 3.70 -19.11
N ARG A 310 7.81 2.78 -18.81
CA ARG A 310 8.28 1.76 -19.77
C ARG A 310 9.49 0.94 -19.29
N ASP A 311 10.01 1.19 -18.07
CA ASP A 311 11.17 0.47 -17.52
C ASP A 311 10.74 -0.64 -16.54
N TYR A 312 9.50 -1.00 -16.60
CA TYR A 312 8.87 -1.96 -15.74
C TYR A 312 9.29 -3.39 -16.13
N PRO A 313 9.81 -4.18 -15.21
CA PRO A 313 10.16 -5.57 -15.51
C PRO A 313 8.89 -6.39 -15.75
N ALA A 314 8.90 -7.26 -16.74
CA ALA A 314 7.81 -8.21 -16.94
C ALA A 314 7.64 -9.06 -15.67
N LEU A 315 6.41 -9.16 -15.18
CA LEU A 315 6.04 -10.01 -14.06
C LEU A 315 5.42 -11.29 -14.63
N ASP A 316 6.24 -12.31 -14.84
CA ASP A 316 5.85 -13.53 -15.54
C ASP A 316 5.94 -14.81 -14.66
N ASP A 317 6.24 -14.64 -13.38
CA ASP A 317 6.39 -15.77 -12.45
C ASP A 317 5.02 -16.28 -11.97
N ASN A 318 4.84 -17.60 -11.96
CA ASN A 318 3.60 -18.27 -11.59
C ASN A 318 3.65 -18.91 -10.19
N ARG A 319 4.64 -18.58 -9.37
CA ARG A 319 4.86 -19.21 -8.06
C ARG A 319 3.61 -19.24 -7.20
N PHE A 320 2.77 -18.23 -7.32
CA PHE A 320 1.57 -18.04 -6.49
C PHE A 320 0.26 -18.32 -7.23
N GLU A 321 0.29 -19.05 -8.36
CA GLU A 321 -0.91 -19.32 -9.15
C GLU A 321 -2.02 -20.04 -8.36
N GLN A 322 -1.67 -20.82 -7.32
CA GLN A 322 -2.62 -21.50 -6.46
C GLN A 322 -3.46 -20.52 -5.63
N PHE A 323 -2.94 -19.33 -5.34
CA PHE A 323 -3.69 -18.30 -4.60
C PHE A 323 -4.80 -17.65 -5.43
N TRP A 324 -4.65 -17.60 -6.76
CA TRP A 324 -5.55 -16.84 -7.62
C TRP A 324 -6.99 -17.38 -7.67
N THR A 325 -7.21 -18.59 -7.17
CA THR A 325 -8.53 -19.22 -7.00
C THR A 325 -8.91 -19.41 -5.54
N CYS A 326 -8.12 -18.87 -4.61
CA CYS A 326 -8.30 -19.10 -3.19
C CYS A 326 -9.09 -17.97 -2.51
N TYR A 327 -10.30 -18.30 -2.06
CA TYR A 327 -11.21 -17.36 -1.40
C TYR A 327 -11.08 -17.33 0.13
N ASN A 328 -10.45 -18.33 0.73
CA ASN A 328 -10.16 -18.34 2.16
C ASN A 328 -8.75 -18.86 2.40
N CYS A 329 -8.04 -18.20 3.27
CA CYS A 329 -6.67 -18.52 3.59
C CYS A 329 -6.46 -18.49 5.09
N LEU A 330 -5.76 -19.50 5.60
CA LEU A 330 -5.27 -19.55 6.97
C LEU A 330 -3.77 -19.79 6.93
N LEU A 331 -3.00 -18.86 7.49
CA LEU A 331 -1.58 -19.02 7.71
C LEU A 331 -1.36 -19.77 9.02
N ASP A 332 -0.89 -21.02 8.92
CA ASP A 332 -0.47 -21.84 10.05
C ASP A 332 1.05 -21.79 10.20
N ARG A 333 1.50 -20.95 11.12
CA ARG A 333 2.91 -20.73 11.37
C ARG A 333 3.58 -21.88 12.13
N GLU A 334 2.82 -22.69 12.85
CA GLU A 334 3.36 -23.83 13.60
C GLU A 334 3.79 -24.94 12.63
N GLU A 335 3.06 -25.12 11.55
CA GLU A 335 3.37 -26.11 10.52
C GLU A 335 4.11 -25.52 9.30
N ASN A 336 4.39 -24.22 9.26
CA ASN A 336 4.89 -23.48 8.10
C ASN A 336 4.06 -23.74 6.85
N LYS A 337 2.75 -23.64 7.00
CA LYS A 337 1.79 -23.93 5.92
C LYS A 337 0.76 -22.87 5.78
N ILE A 338 0.36 -22.66 4.55
CA ILE A 338 -0.83 -21.87 4.21
C ILE A 338 -1.92 -22.86 3.79
N PHE A 339 -3.00 -22.90 4.56
CA PHE A 339 -4.20 -23.66 4.19
C PHE A 339 -5.09 -22.79 3.34
N CYS A 340 -5.33 -23.20 2.13
CA CYS A 340 -6.19 -22.51 1.19
C CYS A 340 -7.45 -23.32 0.90
N TYR A 341 -8.58 -22.62 0.83
CA TYR A 341 -9.86 -23.17 0.47
C TYR A 341 -10.30 -22.60 -0.87
N ASP A 342 -10.42 -23.45 -1.87
CA ASP A 342 -11.00 -23.11 -3.16
C ASP A 342 -12.51 -23.31 -3.11
N ASN A 343 -13.26 -22.21 -3.10
CA ASN A 343 -14.71 -22.23 -3.16
C ASN A 343 -15.20 -22.28 -4.62
N SER A 344 -14.71 -23.23 -5.41
CA SER A 344 -15.13 -23.42 -6.79
C SER A 344 -16.61 -23.85 -6.94
N GLY A 345 -17.34 -23.91 -5.82
CA GLY A 345 -18.76 -24.27 -5.80
C GLY A 345 -19.05 -25.75 -6.04
N THR A 346 -18.04 -26.60 -6.05
CA THR A 346 -18.20 -28.06 -6.11
C THR A 346 -18.21 -28.62 -4.68
N GLU A 347 -18.94 -29.73 -4.47
CA GLU A 347 -19.01 -30.42 -3.16
C GLU A 347 -17.63 -30.92 -2.67
N ASP A 348 -16.62 -30.93 -3.55
CA ASP A 348 -15.22 -31.23 -3.26
C ASP A 348 -14.45 -29.91 -3.07
N ALA A 349 -14.53 -29.32 -1.90
CA ALA A 349 -13.65 -28.23 -1.50
C ALA A 349 -12.19 -28.71 -1.56
N ASN A 350 -11.44 -28.17 -2.49
CA ASN A 350 -10.03 -28.49 -2.59
C ASN A 350 -9.25 -27.70 -1.53
N TYR A 351 -8.84 -28.37 -0.49
CA TYR A 351 -7.84 -27.85 0.43
C TYR A 351 -6.47 -28.12 -0.19
N PHE A 352 -5.66 -27.10 -0.29
CA PHE A 352 -4.23 -27.28 -0.59
C PHE A 352 -3.39 -26.57 0.45
N THR A 353 -2.22 -27.08 0.67
CA THR A 353 -1.24 -26.50 1.57
C THR A 353 -0.03 -26.09 0.76
N LEU A 354 0.51 -24.92 1.07
CA LEU A 354 1.78 -24.46 0.57
C LEU A 354 2.79 -24.51 1.71
N ASP A 355 3.96 -25.07 1.42
CA ASP A 355 5.13 -24.91 2.29
C ASP A 355 5.64 -23.48 2.11
N VAL A 356 5.89 -22.78 3.22
CA VAL A 356 6.31 -21.37 3.24
C VAL A 356 7.83 -21.28 3.37
#